data_cfd439266704dd70dcf3f973cdc76a4a
#
_entry.id   cfd439266704dd70dcf3f973cdc76a4a
#
_cell.length_a   1.000
_cell.length_b   1.000
_cell.length_c   1.000
_cell.angle_alpha   90.00
_cell.angle_beta   90.00
_cell.angle_gamma   90.00
#
_symmetry.space_group_name_H-M   'P 1'
#
loop_
_entity.id
_entity.type
_entity.pdbx_description
1 polymer ?
#
loop_
_entity_poly.entity_id
_entity_poly.type
_entity_poly.pdbx_seq_one_letter_code
_entity_poly.pdbx_strand_id
1 'polypeptide(L)'
;MSDTTAVLRGKFANVDLDELVDWPVVRVWLYWGMFWLLVAPSIGVLLSGMFNFPDYLGSSIELTFGRLRPVHVNGVIFGAFSALFIGECYYLVPRLCGVRVPWPQFGVPLAWIWNIVTAAALISLPFGENNGLEAGEFPMFAKIPLFIAVAVITAQFLIAIGRRLEPPLYVALWYLIGAFVWTTMNLVLGIILPYMITGINSAAFHGLYIHYIVGLWLTPAGYVLIYFFLPLSVRNPVYGHKLSLVGFWSLALFYPFVGIHHYLYSPIADWAETIAIVTSMLLIIPVWTVLVNFFGTMMGRWDTFGTNLPAKFLIMGAIMYLVGCFQGSTEALRVIQQPTHFTDFVISHSHLTVFGTFVVWAMGGLVYVWPRVCGRELWSFRLGNWAFWLITVGISTMGLVLTAGGLQQGFQWMAGTEWLDTVISMRPYWLVRTVGGI
;
A
#
# COMPACT_ATOMS: atom_id res chain seq x y z
N MET A 1 -33.43 -16.44 5.23
CA MET A 1 -31.96 -16.54 5.28
C MET A 1 -31.43 -17.99 5.06
N SER A 2 -32.28 -18.95 4.79
CA SER A 2 -31.89 -20.38 4.75
C SER A 2 -31.61 -20.96 3.37
N ASP A 3 -32.02 -20.33 2.28
CA ASP A 3 -31.90 -20.97 0.95
C ASP A 3 -30.62 -20.58 0.17
N THR A 4 -30.09 -19.39 0.37
CA THR A 4 -28.90 -18.96 -0.37
C THR A 4 -27.62 -19.68 0.07
N THR A 5 -27.52 -20.01 1.35
CA THR A 5 -26.37 -20.75 1.91
C THR A 5 -26.37 -22.22 1.49
N ALA A 6 -27.52 -22.82 1.29
CA ALA A 6 -27.67 -24.19 0.82
C ALA A 6 -27.35 -24.34 -0.67
N VAL A 7 -27.74 -23.35 -1.49
CA VAL A 7 -27.41 -23.29 -2.92
C VAL A 7 -25.92 -23.05 -3.15
N LEU A 8 -25.27 -22.25 -2.30
CA LEU A 8 -23.83 -21.95 -2.36
C LEU A 8 -22.99 -23.20 -2.00
N ARG A 9 -23.40 -23.96 -0.99
CA ARG A 9 -22.79 -25.26 -0.67
C ARG A 9 -22.87 -26.24 -1.83
N GLY A 10 -23.92 -26.20 -2.66
CA GLY A 10 -24.10 -27.15 -3.78
C GLY A 10 -23.11 -26.98 -4.92
N LYS A 11 -22.72 -25.75 -5.28
CA LYS A 11 -21.79 -25.50 -6.41
C LYS A 11 -20.31 -25.69 -6.05
N PHE A 12 -19.92 -25.45 -4.80
CA PHE A 12 -18.56 -25.65 -4.30
C PHE A 12 -18.37 -26.98 -3.54
N ALA A 13 -19.43 -27.72 -3.26
CA ALA A 13 -19.40 -28.94 -2.42
C ALA A 13 -18.43 -30.00 -2.93
N ASN A 14 -18.16 -30.03 -4.24
CA ASN A 14 -17.29 -30.99 -4.89
C ASN A 14 -16.01 -30.39 -5.47
N VAL A 15 -15.68 -29.15 -5.15
CA VAL A 15 -14.47 -28.45 -5.64
C VAL A 15 -13.46 -28.35 -4.51
N ASP A 16 -12.33 -29.01 -4.65
CA ASP A 16 -11.18 -28.73 -3.79
C ASP A 16 -10.58 -27.39 -4.20
N LEU A 17 -10.81 -26.38 -3.36
CA LEU A 17 -10.33 -25.01 -3.62
C LEU A 17 -8.79 -24.90 -3.59
N ASP A 18 -8.10 -25.82 -2.93
CA ASP A 18 -6.63 -25.82 -2.89
C ASP A 18 -6.03 -26.39 -4.18
N GLU A 19 -6.74 -27.29 -4.87
CA GLU A 19 -6.34 -27.78 -6.20
C GLU A 19 -6.46 -26.72 -7.30
N LEU A 20 -7.27 -25.67 -7.10
CA LEU A 20 -7.41 -24.58 -8.05
C LEU A 20 -6.22 -23.60 -8.00
N VAL A 21 -5.47 -23.59 -6.90
CA VAL A 21 -4.35 -22.67 -6.67
C VAL A 21 -3.10 -23.18 -7.38
N ASP A 22 -2.44 -22.29 -8.14
CA ASP A 22 -1.12 -22.55 -8.70
C ASP A 22 -0.04 -22.24 -7.65
N TRP A 23 0.27 -23.21 -6.80
CA TRP A 23 1.21 -23.06 -5.69
C TRP A 23 2.62 -22.64 -6.09
N PRO A 24 3.21 -23.12 -7.20
CA PRO A 24 4.47 -22.59 -7.72
C PRO A 24 4.45 -21.08 -7.95
N VAL A 25 3.38 -20.55 -8.54
CA VAL A 25 3.21 -19.10 -8.79
C VAL A 25 3.14 -18.35 -7.46
N VAL A 26 2.22 -18.75 -6.57
CA VAL A 26 2.08 -18.13 -5.23
C VAL A 26 3.42 -18.11 -4.50
N ARG A 27 4.14 -19.23 -4.50
CA ARG A 27 5.44 -19.38 -3.83
C ARG A 27 6.47 -18.39 -4.33
N VAL A 28 6.64 -18.26 -5.64
CA VAL A 28 7.66 -17.39 -6.22
C VAL A 28 7.37 -15.92 -5.93
N TRP A 29 6.12 -15.48 -6.06
CA TRP A 29 5.71 -14.11 -5.71
C TRP A 29 5.95 -13.80 -4.24
N LEU A 30 5.56 -14.70 -3.33
CA LEU A 30 5.75 -14.48 -1.89
C LEU A 30 7.23 -14.48 -1.49
N TYR A 31 8.10 -15.31 -2.09
CA TYR A 31 9.55 -15.25 -1.85
C TYR A 31 10.13 -13.90 -2.25
N TRP A 32 9.76 -13.38 -3.41
CA TRP A 32 10.20 -12.06 -3.84
C TRP A 32 9.66 -10.95 -2.92
N GLY A 33 8.39 -11.03 -2.53
CA GLY A 33 7.80 -10.09 -1.59
C GLY A 33 8.53 -10.07 -0.25
N MET A 34 8.88 -11.23 0.32
CA MET A 34 9.68 -11.33 1.55
C MET A 34 11.09 -10.77 1.38
N PHE A 35 11.74 -11.03 0.24
CA PHE A 35 13.04 -10.45 -0.07
C PHE A 35 12.98 -8.91 -0.06
N TRP A 36 12.02 -8.33 -0.76
CA TRP A 36 11.85 -6.89 -0.81
C TRP A 36 11.41 -6.29 0.53
N LEU A 37 10.62 -7.02 1.30
CA LEU A 37 10.21 -6.61 2.65
C LEU A 37 11.43 -6.47 3.59
N LEU A 38 12.49 -7.21 3.33
CA LEU A 38 13.75 -7.06 4.04
C LEU A 38 14.60 -5.90 3.46
N VAL A 39 14.77 -5.86 2.14
CA VAL A 39 15.71 -4.93 1.48
C VAL A 39 15.19 -3.49 1.50
N ALA A 40 13.98 -3.24 1.06
CA ALA A 40 13.50 -1.88 0.83
C ALA A 40 13.33 -1.05 2.14
N PRO A 41 12.75 -1.59 3.23
CA PRO A 41 12.75 -0.88 4.52
C PRO A 41 14.14 -0.66 5.10
N SER A 42 15.09 -1.60 4.91
CA SER A 42 16.47 -1.43 5.38
C SER A 42 17.16 -0.22 4.73
N ILE A 43 16.90 0.05 3.45
CA ILE A 43 17.36 1.28 2.80
C ILE A 43 16.73 2.52 3.47
N GLY A 44 15.48 2.44 3.89
CA GLY A 44 14.82 3.50 4.67
C GLY A 44 15.50 3.77 6.01
N VAL A 45 15.96 2.74 6.71
CA VAL A 45 16.76 2.88 7.94
C VAL A 45 18.08 3.60 7.66
N LEU A 46 18.80 3.22 6.59
CA LEU A 46 20.01 3.93 6.16
C LEU A 46 19.73 5.42 5.90
N LEU A 47 18.68 5.73 5.13
CA LEU A 47 18.25 7.11 4.87
C LEU A 47 17.94 7.87 6.16
N SER A 48 17.27 7.23 7.10
CA SER A 48 16.92 7.81 8.38
C SER A 48 18.16 8.21 9.19
N GLY A 49 19.24 7.41 9.13
CA GLY A 49 20.52 7.71 9.78
C GLY A 49 21.17 9.00 9.29
N MET A 50 21.00 9.37 8.02
CA MET A 50 21.60 10.58 7.41
C MET A 50 21.11 11.89 8.07
N PHE A 51 19.94 11.93 8.67
CA PHE A 51 19.44 13.13 9.33
C PHE A 51 20.23 13.46 10.60
N ASN A 52 20.79 12.48 11.28
CA ASN A 52 21.61 12.66 12.47
C ASN A 52 23.11 12.63 12.15
N PHE A 53 23.49 11.85 11.14
CA PHE A 53 24.88 11.59 10.74
C PHE A 53 25.00 11.76 9.22
N PRO A 54 24.98 12.99 8.68
CA PRO A 54 24.90 13.24 7.24
C PRO A 54 26.04 12.62 6.42
N ASP A 55 27.22 12.51 7.01
CA ASP A 55 28.43 12.06 6.30
C ASP A 55 28.76 10.57 6.50
N TYR A 56 27.91 9.78 7.21
CA TYR A 56 28.29 8.42 7.59
C TYR A 56 28.38 7.44 6.40
N LEU A 57 27.72 7.74 5.27
CA LEU A 57 27.87 7.00 4.01
C LEU A 57 28.96 7.57 3.10
N GLY A 58 29.74 8.53 3.59
CA GLY A 58 30.82 9.18 2.84
C GLY A 58 30.33 10.19 1.79
N SER A 59 31.22 10.50 0.86
CA SER A 59 30.98 11.52 -0.19
C SER A 59 30.52 10.95 -1.54
N SER A 60 30.12 9.69 -1.59
CA SER A 60 29.62 9.08 -2.82
C SER A 60 28.29 9.71 -3.24
N ILE A 61 28.23 10.17 -4.49
CA ILE A 61 27.01 10.78 -5.06
C ILE A 61 25.87 9.77 -5.09
N GLU A 62 26.17 8.52 -5.38
CA GLU A 62 25.19 7.42 -5.50
C GLU A 62 24.51 7.12 -4.16
N LEU A 63 25.18 7.41 -3.04
CA LEU A 63 24.68 7.15 -1.70
C LEU A 63 24.03 8.38 -1.04
N THR A 64 23.83 9.47 -1.76
CA THR A 64 23.12 10.63 -1.23
C THR A 64 21.64 10.34 -0.97
N PHE A 65 21.05 11.09 -0.03
CA PHE A 65 19.64 10.96 0.32
C PHE A 65 18.71 11.03 -0.90
N GLY A 66 18.94 12.02 -1.79
CA GLY A 66 18.12 12.21 -2.99
C GLY A 66 18.19 11.05 -3.98
N ARG A 67 19.30 10.29 -4.00
CA ARG A 67 19.47 9.11 -4.86
C ARG A 67 18.88 7.85 -4.25
N LEU A 68 19.00 7.67 -2.94
CA LEU A 68 18.52 6.48 -2.24
C LEU A 68 17.03 6.56 -1.86
N ARG A 69 16.46 7.76 -1.67
CA ARG A 69 15.04 7.91 -1.33
C ARG A 69 14.11 7.23 -2.36
N PRO A 70 14.26 7.46 -3.69
CA PRO A 70 13.47 6.75 -4.70
C PRO A 70 13.64 5.23 -4.64
N VAL A 71 14.85 4.72 -4.31
CA VAL A 71 15.10 3.29 -4.15
C VAL A 71 14.24 2.72 -3.02
N HIS A 72 14.21 3.39 -1.87
CA HIS A 72 13.37 3.00 -0.74
C HIS A 72 11.89 3.02 -1.11
N VAL A 73 11.37 4.11 -1.63
CA VAL A 73 9.95 4.31 -1.92
C VAL A 73 9.45 3.30 -2.95
N ASN A 74 10.12 3.20 -4.10
CA ASN A 74 9.70 2.27 -5.15
C ASN A 74 9.93 0.81 -4.75
N GLY A 75 10.98 0.52 -3.97
CA GLY A 75 11.23 -0.80 -3.43
C GLY A 75 10.14 -1.30 -2.48
N VAL A 76 9.58 -0.41 -1.64
CA VAL A 76 8.44 -0.74 -0.77
C VAL A 76 7.17 -0.95 -1.61
N ILE A 77 6.88 -0.04 -2.55
CA ILE A 77 5.62 -0.07 -3.32
C ILE A 77 5.63 -1.23 -4.33
N PHE A 78 6.59 -1.23 -5.28
CA PHE A 78 6.61 -2.19 -6.38
C PHE A 78 7.29 -3.50 -6.02
N GLY A 79 8.26 -3.46 -5.11
CA GLY A 79 8.92 -4.65 -4.60
C GLY A 79 8.10 -5.35 -3.52
N ALA A 80 8.10 -4.82 -2.29
CA ALA A 80 7.54 -5.51 -1.14
C ALA A 80 6.02 -5.68 -1.23
N PHE A 81 5.28 -4.58 -1.26
CA PHE A 81 3.82 -4.64 -1.24
C PHE A 81 3.26 -5.32 -2.48
N SER A 82 3.66 -4.88 -3.69
CA SER A 82 3.07 -5.40 -4.92
C SER A 82 3.38 -6.90 -5.13
N ALA A 83 4.59 -7.36 -4.80
CA ALA A 83 4.91 -8.77 -4.94
C ALA A 83 4.13 -9.64 -3.95
N LEU A 84 3.99 -9.22 -2.68
CA LEU A 84 3.15 -9.92 -1.71
C LEU A 84 1.69 -9.94 -2.17
N PHE A 85 1.13 -8.78 -2.49
CA PHE A 85 -0.26 -8.65 -2.91
C PHE A 85 -0.59 -9.49 -4.15
N ILE A 86 0.25 -9.45 -5.20
CA ILE A 86 0.01 -10.24 -6.41
C ILE A 86 0.08 -11.74 -6.08
N GLY A 87 1.05 -12.17 -5.26
CA GLY A 87 1.15 -13.56 -4.82
C GLY A 87 -0.09 -14.02 -4.05
N GLU A 88 -0.59 -13.17 -3.17
CA GLU A 88 -1.83 -13.41 -2.42
C GLU A 88 -3.07 -13.40 -3.33
N CYS A 89 -3.06 -12.60 -4.41
CA CYS A 89 -4.12 -12.64 -5.42
C CYS A 89 -4.15 -13.96 -6.20
N TYR A 90 -3.01 -14.55 -6.55
CA TYR A 90 -2.95 -15.88 -7.15
C TYR A 90 -3.46 -16.99 -6.20
N TYR A 91 -3.48 -16.75 -4.90
CA TYR A 91 -4.12 -17.62 -3.91
C TYR A 91 -5.61 -17.36 -3.79
N LEU A 92 -6.03 -16.08 -3.62
CA LEU A 92 -7.41 -15.73 -3.27
C LEU A 92 -8.38 -15.76 -4.47
N VAL A 93 -7.92 -15.37 -5.68
CA VAL A 93 -8.80 -15.27 -6.86
C VAL A 93 -9.38 -16.62 -7.25
N PRO A 94 -8.59 -17.71 -7.42
CA PRO A 94 -9.17 -19.02 -7.76
C PRO A 94 -10.12 -19.52 -6.67
N ARG A 95 -9.85 -19.24 -5.41
CA ARG A 95 -10.69 -19.66 -4.28
C ARG A 95 -12.03 -18.90 -4.22
N LEU A 96 -12.04 -17.60 -4.56
CA LEU A 96 -13.26 -16.81 -4.62
C LEU A 96 -14.09 -17.09 -5.89
N CYS A 97 -13.42 -17.41 -6.98
CA CYS A 97 -14.07 -17.64 -8.27
C CYS A 97 -14.49 -19.11 -8.49
N GLY A 98 -13.89 -20.06 -7.76
CA GLY A 98 -14.11 -21.50 -7.97
C GLY A 98 -13.53 -22.02 -9.29
N VAL A 99 -12.61 -21.28 -9.92
CA VAL A 99 -11.97 -21.62 -11.19
C VAL A 99 -10.48 -21.30 -11.15
N ARG A 100 -9.68 -22.04 -11.90
CA ARG A 100 -8.25 -21.74 -12.04
C ARG A 100 -8.00 -20.41 -12.76
N VAL A 101 -6.93 -19.73 -12.38
CA VAL A 101 -6.44 -18.56 -13.12
C VAL A 101 -6.00 -19.02 -14.52
N PRO A 102 -6.44 -18.35 -15.60
CA PRO A 102 -6.09 -18.75 -16.96
C PRO A 102 -4.59 -18.51 -17.23
N TRP A 103 -4.06 -19.20 -18.25
CA TRP A 103 -2.67 -19.09 -18.70
C TRP A 103 -1.64 -19.30 -17.58
N PRO A 104 -1.72 -20.44 -16.84
CA PRO A 104 -0.85 -20.68 -15.68
C PRO A 104 0.63 -20.65 -16.02
N GLN A 105 1.01 -20.95 -17.27
CA GLN A 105 2.38 -20.93 -17.75
C GLN A 105 3.04 -19.53 -17.66
N PHE A 106 2.28 -18.45 -17.58
CA PHE A 106 2.81 -17.09 -17.43
C PHE A 106 3.04 -16.68 -15.97
N GLY A 107 2.42 -17.33 -15.01
CA GLY A 107 2.46 -16.90 -13.61
C GLY A 107 3.88 -16.79 -13.02
N VAL A 108 4.69 -17.82 -13.18
CA VAL A 108 6.08 -17.83 -12.72
C VAL A 108 6.98 -16.89 -13.54
N PRO A 109 6.96 -16.90 -14.89
CA PRO A 109 7.70 -15.91 -15.69
C PRO A 109 7.36 -14.47 -15.36
N LEU A 110 6.08 -14.13 -15.16
CA LEU A 110 5.66 -12.78 -14.74
C LEU A 110 6.26 -12.37 -13.41
N ALA A 111 6.33 -13.28 -12.43
CA ALA A 111 6.98 -13.02 -11.15
C ALA A 111 8.46 -12.68 -11.32
N TRP A 112 9.18 -13.44 -12.14
CA TRP A 112 10.59 -13.18 -12.41
C TRP A 112 10.81 -11.89 -13.19
N ILE A 113 10.04 -11.63 -14.25
CA ILE A 113 10.13 -10.40 -15.03
C ILE A 113 9.88 -9.19 -14.13
N TRP A 114 8.78 -9.20 -13.34
CA TRP A 114 8.46 -8.11 -12.43
C TRP A 114 9.61 -7.79 -11.49
N ASN A 115 10.13 -8.80 -10.80
CA ASN A 115 11.10 -8.59 -9.73
C ASN A 115 12.51 -8.32 -10.25
N ILE A 116 12.93 -8.92 -11.35
CA ILE A 116 14.24 -8.62 -11.98
C ILE A 116 14.23 -7.21 -12.55
N VAL A 117 13.15 -6.81 -13.23
CA VAL A 117 13.00 -5.45 -13.78
C VAL A 117 12.95 -4.42 -12.66
N THR A 118 12.23 -4.70 -11.58
CA THR A 118 12.21 -3.84 -10.38
C THR A 118 13.63 -3.72 -9.78
N ALA A 119 14.36 -4.82 -9.65
CA ALA A 119 15.73 -4.81 -9.13
C ALA A 119 16.65 -3.96 -10.02
N ALA A 120 16.60 -4.17 -11.34
CA ALA A 120 17.40 -3.41 -12.28
C ALA A 120 17.09 -1.90 -12.24
N ALA A 121 15.81 -1.54 -12.14
CA ALA A 121 15.40 -0.16 -11.99
C ALA A 121 15.90 0.45 -10.67
N LEU A 122 15.72 -0.24 -9.54
CA LEU A 122 16.19 0.24 -8.24
C LEU A 122 17.70 0.42 -8.19
N ILE A 123 18.46 -0.47 -8.85
CA ILE A 123 19.93 -0.34 -8.97
C ILE A 123 20.30 0.87 -9.84
N SER A 124 19.54 1.19 -10.88
CA SER A 124 19.85 2.31 -11.78
C SER A 124 19.57 3.68 -11.18
N LEU A 125 18.64 3.81 -10.23
CA LEU A 125 18.26 5.09 -9.60
C LEU A 125 19.43 5.82 -8.92
N PRO A 126 20.30 5.17 -8.12
CA PRO A 126 21.47 5.80 -7.54
C PRO A 126 22.42 6.40 -8.57
N PHE A 127 22.52 5.80 -9.76
CA PHE A 127 23.36 6.30 -10.86
C PHE A 127 22.71 7.43 -11.69
N GLY A 128 21.48 7.82 -11.33
CA GLY A 128 20.83 8.99 -11.92
C GLY A 128 19.78 8.70 -12.99
N GLU A 129 19.50 7.45 -13.24
CA GLU A 129 18.41 7.04 -14.15
C GLU A 129 17.04 7.28 -13.49
N ASN A 130 16.67 8.57 -13.39
CA ASN A 130 15.47 9.03 -12.70
C ASN A 130 14.76 10.09 -13.56
N ASN A 131 13.46 9.92 -13.79
CA ASN A 131 12.68 10.88 -14.58
C ASN A 131 11.93 11.94 -13.74
N GLY A 132 12.13 11.96 -12.42
CA GLY A 132 11.57 12.95 -11.51
C GLY A 132 10.08 12.80 -11.19
N LEU A 133 9.42 11.75 -11.65
CA LEU A 133 8.03 11.44 -11.32
C LEU A 133 7.97 10.64 -10.01
N GLU A 134 7.60 11.24 -8.90
CA GLU A 134 7.56 10.59 -7.60
C GLU A 134 6.66 9.33 -7.61
N ALA A 135 7.13 8.23 -6.98
CA ALA A 135 6.55 6.89 -7.05
C ALA A 135 6.44 6.30 -8.48
N GLY A 136 7.16 6.89 -9.42
CA GLY A 136 7.25 6.47 -10.82
C GLY A 136 8.58 6.88 -11.42
N GLU A 137 9.63 6.98 -10.58
CA GLU A 137 10.97 7.39 -10.98
C GLU A 137 11.66 6.42 -11.93
N PHE A 138 11.13 5.20 -12.05
CA PHE A 138 11.71 4.15 -12.89
C PHE A 138 11.97 4.61 -14.33
N PRO A 139 13.12 4.27 -14.90
CA PRO A 139 13.42 4.54 -16.29
C PRO A 139 12.52 3.73 -17.24
N MET A 140 12.46 4.15 -18.51
CA MET A 140 11.53 3.59 -19.49
C MET A 140 11.73 2.09 -19.72
N PHE A 141 12.97 1.60 -19.63
CA PHE A 141 13.27 0.17 -19.79
C PHE A 141 12.56 -0.69 -18.72
N ALA A 142 12.22 -0.11 -17.57
CA ALA A 142 11.50 -0.80 -16.51
C ALA A 142 9.99 -0.54 -16.58
N LYS A 143 9.56 0.69 -16.88
CA LYS A 143 8.13 1.04 -16.94
C LYS A 143 7.36 0.18 -17.95
N ILE A 144 7.92 -0.04 -19.13
CA ILE A 144 7.25 -0.80 -20.20
C ILE A 144 7.06 -2.27 -19.81
N PRO A 145 8.09 -3.03 -19.38
CA PRO A 145 7.89 -4.42 -18.95
C PRO A 145 6.96 -4.55 -17.73
N LEU A 146 7.03 -3.63 -16.77
CA LEU A 146 6.12 -3.65 -15.61
C LEU A 146 4.68 -3.36 -16.02
N PHE A 147 4.45 -2.43 -16.95
CA PHE A 147 3.12 -2.19 -17.52
C PHE A 147 2.58 -3.43 -18.24
N ILE A 148 3.39 -4.08 -19.07
CA ILE A 148 2.98 -5.32 -19.76
C ILE A 148 2.66 -6.41 -18.75
N ALA A 149 3.49 -6.59 -17.72
CA ALA A 149 3.27 -7.59 -16.68
C ALA A 149 1.95 -7.35 -15.94
N VAL A 150 1.68 -6.12 -15.47
CA VAL A 150 0.42 -5.82 -14.78
C VAL A 150 -0.79 -5.96 -15.70
N ALA A 151 -0.68 -5.60 -16.98
CA ALA A 151 -1.77 -5.76 -17.95
C ALA A 151 -2.12 -7.24 -18.17
N VAL A 152 -1.10 -8.11 -18.28
CA VAL A 152 -1.32 -9.57 -18.41
C VAL A 152 -1.94 -10.15 -17.14
N ILE A 153 -1.45 -9.79 -15.94
CA ILE A 153 -2.01 -10.21 -14.66
C ILE A 153 -3.46 -9.72 -14.53
N THR A 154 -3.73 -8.47 -14.91
CA THR A 154 -5.09 -7.91 -14.93
C THR A 154 -6.01 -8.75 -15.82
N ALA A 155 -5.58 -9.08 -17.03
CA ALA A 155 -6.36 -9.94 -17.93
C ALA A 155 -6.61 -11.33 -17.34
N GLN A 156 -5.61 -11.95 -16.73
CA GLN A 156 -5.77 -13.25 -16.06
C GLN A 156 -6.86 -13.20 -14.98
N PHE A 157 -6.80 -12.20 -14.09
CA PHE A 157 -7.77 -12.09 -12.99
C PHE A 157 -9.17 -11.71 -13.49
N LEU A 158 -9.28 -10.77 -14.44
CA LEU A 158 -10.58 -10.41 -15.02
C LEU A 158 -11.25 -11.60 -15.73
N ILE A 159 -10.48 -12.42 -16.47
CA ILE A 159 -11.02 -13.62 -17.12
C ILE A 159 -11.46 -14.66 -16.05
N ALA A 160 -10.67 -14.88 -15.00
CA ALA A 160 -11.06 -15.77 -13.90
C ALA A 160 -12.35 -15.29 -13.23
N ILE A 161 -12.45 -14.00 -12.94
CA ILE A 161 -13.65 -13.38 -12.37
C ILE A 161 -14.85 -13.50 -13.31
N GLY A 162 -14.66 -13.32 -14.61
CA GLY A 162 -15.71 -13.50 -15.63
C GLY A 162 -16.24 -14.93 -15.71
N ARG A 163 -15.41 -15.91 -15.37
CA ARG A 163 -15.74 -17.35 -15.38
C ARG A 163 -16.16 -17.90 -14.01
N ARG A 164 -16.30 -17.04 -12.99
CA ARG A 164 -16.61 -17.46 -11.62
C ARG A 164 -17.87 -18.31 -11.55
N LEU A 165 -17.87 -19.30 -10.67
CA LEU A 165 -19.00 -20.19 -10.46
C LEU A 165 -20.13 -19.51 -9.70
N GLU A 166 -19.82 -18.59 -8.80
CA GLU A 166 -20.79 -17.86 -8.00
C GLU A 166 -21.14 -16.50 -8.64
N PRO A 167 -22.41 -16.28 -9.05
CA PRO A 167 -22.80 -15.05 -9.76
C PRO A 167 -22.56 -13.76 -8.99
N PRO A 168 -22.90 -13.62 -7.69
CA PRO A 168 -22.60 -12.41 -6.93
C PRO A 168 -21.10 -12.17 -6.77
N LEU A 169 -20.65 -10.93 -6.99
CA LEU A 169 -19.29 -10.56 -6.72
C LEU A 169 -19.10 -10.30 -5.22
N TYR A 170 -18.20 -11.05 -4.60
CA TYR A 170 -17.75 -10.75 -3.25
C TYR A 170 -16.96 -9.44 -3.23
N VAL A 171 -17.04 -8.68 -2.13
CA VAL A 171 -16.45 -7.34 -2.03
C VAL A 171 -14.96 -7.27 -2.39
N ALA A 172 -14.17 -8.27 -1.99
CA ALA A 172 -12.74 -8.32 -2.35
C ALA A 172 -12.53 -8.34 -3.88
N LEU A 173 -13.41 -8.98 -4.65
CA LEU A 173 -13.32 -8.98 -6.12
C LEU A 173 -13.66 -7.61 -6.72
N TRP A 174 -14.57 -6.83 -6.12
CA TRP A 174 -14.82 -5.44 -6.53
C TRP A 174 -13.56 -4.60 -6.42
N TYR A 175 -12.93 -4.61 -5.24
CA TYR A 175 -11.70 -3.86 -5.02
C TYR A 175 -10.54 -4.38 -5.86
N LEU A 176 -10.46 -5.69 -6.12
CA LEU A 176 -9.43 -6.27 -6.99
C LEU A 176 -9.56 -5.79 -8.44
N ILE A 177 -10.79 -5.80 -8.98
CA ILE A 177 -11.05 -5.24 -10.32
C ILE A 177 -10.59 -3.77 -10.37
N GLY A 178 -11.01 -2.97 -9.38
CA GLY A 178 -10.60 -1.58 -9.27
C GLY A 178 -9.07 -1.43 -9.22
N ALA A 179 -8.40 -2.12 -8.30
CA ALA A 179 -6.95 -2.04 -8.12
C ALA A 179 -6.20 -2.30 -9.43
N PHE A 180 -6.48 -3.41 -10.10
CA PHE A 180 -5.74 -3.80 -11.31
C PHE A 180 -6.09 -2.94 -12.53
N VAL A 181 -7.37 -2.61 -12.76
CA VAL A 181 -7.77 -1.78 -13.90
C VAL A 181 -7.24 -0.36 -13.74
N TRP A 182 -7.46 0.27 -12.58
CA TRP A 182 -7.00 1.65 -12.35
C TRP A 182 -5.47 1.76 -12.40
N THR A 183 -4.75 0.78 -11.85
CA THR A 183 -3.28 0.80 -11.88
C THR A 183 -2.74 0.60 -13.29
N THR A 184 -3.35 -0.29 -14.07
CA THR A 184 -2.97 -0.45 -15.49
C THR A 184 -3.13 0.88 -16.25
N MET A 185 -4.23 1.61 -16.03
CA MET A 185 -4.44 2.94 -16.61
C MET A 185 -3.44 3.98 -16.08
N ASN A 186 -3.17 3.99 -14.78
CA ASN A 186 -2.25 4.93 -14.16
C ASN A 186 -0.80 4.74 -14.66
N LEU A 187 -0.37 3.51 -14.87
CA LEU A 187 0.96 3.24 -15.43
C LEU A 187 1.11 3.78 -16.85
N VAL A 188 0.03 3.74 -17.67
CA VAL A 188 0.04 4.42 -18.98
C VAL A 188 0.27 5.91 -18.82
N LEU A 189 -0.41 6.57 -17.87
CA LEU A 189 -0.18 7.98 -17.58
C LEU A 189 1.27 8.24 -17.15
N GLY A 190 1.84 7.43 -16.27
CA GLY A 190 3.24 7.53 -15.82
C GLY A 190 4.28 7.32 -16.93
N ILE A 191 3.91 6.64 -18.02
CA ILE A 191 4.75 6.49 -19.22
C ILE A 191 4.65 7.73 -20.10
N ILE A 192 3.45 8.28 -20.31
CA ILE A 192 3.17 9.31 -21.29
C ILE A 192 3.43 10.73 -20.75
N LEU A 193 2.99 11.02 -19.52
CA LEU A 193 2.96 12.36 -18.93
C LEU A 193 4.32 13.08 -18.94
N PRO A 194 5.46 12.43 -18.59
CA PRO A 194 6.76 13.11 -18.58
C PRO A 194 7.18 13.68 -19.93
N TYR A 195 6.60 13.20 -21.03
CA TYR A 195 6.93 13.64 -22.39
C TYR A 195 5.91 14.59 -23.02
N MET A 196 4.70 14.65 -22.48
CA MET A 196 3.61 15.43 -23.08
C MET A 196 3.31 16.73 -22.36
N ILE A 197 3.63 16.82 -21.07
CA ILE A 197 3.19 17.93 -20.23
C ILE A 197 4.40 18.54 -19.51
N THR A 198 4.52 19.86 -19.59
CA THR A 198 5.63 20.62 -18.98
C THR A 198 5.13 21.73 -18.06
N GLY A 199 6.02 22.28 -17.26
CA GLY A 199 5.72 23.39 -16.35
C GLY A 199 4.76 23.00 -15.22
N ILE A 200 3.98 23.96 -14.75
CA ILE A 200 3.07 23.78 -13.58
C ILE A 200 2.00 22.71 -13.84
N ASN A 201 1.56 22.55 -15.07
CA ASN A 201 0.61 21.48 -15.42
C ASN A 201 1.21 20.09 -15.19
N SER A 202 2.51 19.92 -15.45
CA SER A 202 3.22 18.69 -15.13
C SER A 202 3.16 18.40 -13.62
N ALA A 203 3.38 19.40 -12.77
CA ALA A 203 3.26 19.23 -11.32
C ALA A 203 1.86 18.79 -10.88
N ALA A 204 0.80 19.38 -11.44
CA ALA A 204 -0.58 18.97 -11.16
C ALA A 204 -0.82 17.49 -11.49
N PHE A 205 -0.34 17.04 -12.65
CA PHE A 205 -0.45 15.64 -13.05
C PHE A 205 0.44 14.71 -12.23
N HIS A 206 1.61 15.15 -11.77
CA HIS A 206 2.44 14.39 -10.83
C HIS A 206 1.70 14.14 -9.52
N GLY A 207 1.00 15.14 -8.97
CA GLY A 207 0.16 14.98 -7.79
C GLY A 207 -0.95 13.93 -7.99
N LEU A 208 -1.63 13.97 -9.13
CA LEU A 208 -2.64 12.95 -9.47
C LEU A 208 -1.99 11.56 -9.60
N TYR A 209 -0.86 11.43 -10.27
CA TYR A 209 -0.17 10.16 -10.46
C TYR A 209 0.23 9.52 -9.13
N ILE A 210 0.88 10.28 -8.24
CA ILE A 210 1.26 9.79 -6.90
C ILE A 210 0.03 9.30 -6.14
N HIS A 211 -1.02 10.12 -6.15
CA HIS A 211 -2.26 9.76 -5.47
C HIS A 211 -2.91 8.51 -6.06
N TYR A 212 -2.84 8.31 -7.37
CA TYR A 212 -3.37 7.09 -8.00
C TYR A 212 -2.57 5.85 -7.62
N ILE A 213 -1.25 5.96 -7.42
CA ILE A 213 -0.45 4.85 -6.88
C ILE A 213 -0.90 4.51 -5.45
N VAL A 214 -1.12 5.51 -4.60
CA VAL A 214 -1.55 5.25 -3.22
C VAL A 214 -3.02 4.84 -3.14
N GLY A 215 -3.91 5.54 -3.80
CA GLY A 215 -5.35 5.39 -3.62
C GLY A 215 -6.07 4.49 -4.60
N LEU A 216 -5.49 4.24 -5.77
CA LEU A 216 -6.08 3.35 -6.77
C LEU A 216 -5.29 2.05 -6.96
N TRP A 217 -4.10 1.93 -6.34
CA TRP A 217 -3.37 0.68 -6.22
C TRP A 217 -3.30 0.20 -4.77
N LEU A 218 -2.55 0.88 -3.89
CA LEU A 218 -2.32 0.40 -2.52
C LEU A 218 -3.62 0.28 -1.72
N THR A 219 -4.49 1.28 -1.76
CA THR A 219 -5.73 1.29 -0.97
C THR A 219 -6.70 0.16 -1.36
N PRO A 220 -7.15 0.03 -2.62
CA PRO A 220 -8.06 -1.04 -3.00
C PRO A 220 -7.39 -2.42 -2.88
N ALA A 221 -6.08 -2.54 -3.14
CA ALA A 221 -5.33 -3.78 -2.92
C ALA A 221 -5.32 -4.18 -1.44
N GLY A 222 -5.04 -3.24 -0.54
CA GLY A 222 -5.14 -3.47 0.90
C GLY A 222 -6.55 -3.92 1.32
N TYR A 223 -7.59 -3.32 0.74
CA TYR A 223 -8.97 -3.74 1.01
C TYR A 223 -9.28 -5.16 0.49
N VAL A 224 -8.71 -5.57 -0.65
CA VAL A 224 -8.79 -6.96 -1.10
C VAL A 224 -8.30 -7.90 0.01
N LEU A 225 -7.14 -7.59 0.57
CA LEU A 225 -6.49 -8.43 1.56
C LEU A 225 -7.31 -8.52 2.85
N ILE A 226 -7.69 -7.39 3.42
CA ILE A 226 -8.41 -7.41 4.71
C ILE A 226 -9.83 -7.95 4.56
N TYR A 227 -10.56 -7.64 3.48
CA TYR A 227 -11.88 -8.23 3.23
C TYR A 227 -11.85 -9.74 2.98
N PHE A 228 -10.74 -10.28 2.49
CA PHE A 228 -10.59 -11.70 2.29
C PHE A 228 -10.05 -12.40 3.55
N PHE A 229 -8.94 -11.92 4.09
CA PHE A 229 -8.23 -12.64 5.15
C PHE A 229 -8.84 -12.46 6.55
N LEU A 230 -9.42 -11.28 6.87
CA LEU A 230 -9.97 -11.03 8.21
C LEU A 230 -11.15 -11.95 8.52
N PRO A 231 -12.21 -12.04 7.68
CA PRO A 231 -13.32 -12.93 7.92
C PRO A 231 -12.91 -14.41 8.07
N LEU A 232 -11.94 -14.86 7.27
CA LEU A 232 -11.41 -16.22 7.35
C LEU A 232 -10.61 -16.44 8.64
N SER A 233 -9.80 -15.47 9.05
CA SER A 233 -8.95 -15.57 10.25
C SER A 233 -9.77 -15.61 11.53
N VAL A 234 -10.82 -14.80 11.61
CA VAL A 234 -11.67 -14.72 12.80
C VAL A 234 -12.91 -15.62 12.75
N ARG A 235 -13.13 -16.29 11.61
CA ARG A 235 -14.31 -17.14 11.35
C ARG A 235 -15.62 -16.40 11.60
N ASN A 236 -15.72 -15.18 11.08
CA ASN A 236 -16.91 -14.34 11.17
C ASN A 236 -17.19 -13.70 9.80
N PRO A 237 -18.44 -13.65 9.34
CA PRO A 237 -18.76 -13.02 8.06
C PRO A 237 -18.48 -11.51 8.09
N VAL A 238 -18.29 -10.90 6.92
CA VAL A 238 -18.21 -9.43 6.79
C VAL A 238 -19.48 -8.80 7.37
N TYR A 239 -19.29 -7.80 8.21
CA TYR A 239 -20.36 -7.14 8.96
C TYR A 239 -21.46 -6.56 8.04
N GLY A 240 -21.09 -5.88 6.96
CA GLY A 240 -22.07 -5.26 6.08
C GLY A 240 -21.64 -5.21 4.62
N HIS A 241 -22.15 -6.13 3.79
CA HIS A 241 -21.82 -6.15 2.36
C HIS A 241 -22.30 -4.89 1.62
N LYS A 242 -23.51 -4.39 1.94
CA LYS A 242 -24.02 -3.12 1.36
C LYS A 242 -23.12 -1.93 1.72
N LEU A 243 -22.63 -1.89 2.95
CA LEU A 243 -21.70 -0.87 3.40
C LEU A 243 -20.38 -0.92 2.62
N SER A 244 -19.88 -2.12 2.28
CA SER A 244 -18.70 -2.30 1.43
C SER A 244 -18.87 -1.69 0.04
N LEU A 245 -20.07 -1.78 -0.54
CA LEU A 245 -20.36 -1.16 -1.84
C LEU A 245 -20.38 0.37 -1.76
N VAL A 246 -20.90 0.93 -0.66
CA VAL A 246 -20.80 2.39 -0.42
C VAL A 246 -19.33 2.80 -0.38
N GLY A 247 -18.49 2.05 0.34
CA GLY A 247 -17.06 2.29 0.40
C GLY A 247 -16.39 2.24 -0.98
N PHE A 248 -16.70 1.22 -1.78
CA PHE A 248 -16.13 1.07 -3.11
C PHE A 248 -16.50 2.22 -4.06
N TRP A 249 -17.78 2.52 -4.18
CA TRP A 249 -18.23 3.54 -5.12
C TRP A 249 -17.85 4.96 -4.69
N SER A 250 -17.85 5.26 -3.39
CA SER A 250 -17.35 6.55 -2.91
C SER A 250 -15.85 6.71 -3.12
N LEU A 251 -15.05 5.64 -2.94
CA LEU A 251 -13.63 5.65 -3.29
C LEU A 251 -13.45 5.93 -4.81
N ALA A 252 -14.13 5.17 -5.65
CA ALA A 252 -14.05 5.31 -7.11
C ALA A 252 -14.46 6.70 -7.60
N LEU A 253 -15.42 7.35 -6.92
CA LEU A 253 -15.92 8.67 -7.30
C LEU A 253 -14.99 9.80 -6.84
N PHE A 254 -14.50 9.77 -5.60
CA PHE A 254 -13.78 10.90 -5.03
C PHE A 254 -12.28 10.84 -5.26
N TYR A 255 -11.68 9.66 -5.21
CA TYR A 255 -10.23 9.52 -5.26
C TYR A 255 -9.55 10.08 -6.52
N PRO A 256 -10.13 10.00 -7.71
CA PRO A 256 -9.52 10.57 -8.92
C PRO A 256 -9.24 12.08 -8.89
N PHE A 257 -9.82 12.82 -7.96
CA PHE A 257 -9.70 14.29 -7.92
C PHE A 257 -8.80 14.81 -6.79
N VAL A 258 -8.36 13.96 -5.87
CA VAL A 258 -7.68 14.44 -4.64
C VAL A 258 -6.23 14.86 -4.83
N GLY A 259 -5.51 14.34 -5.81
CA GLY A 259 -4.05 14.43 -5.93
C GLY A 259 -3.47 15.85 -5.97
N ILE A 260 -4.25 16.84 -6.40
CA ILE A 260 -3.81 18.23 -6.49
C ILE A 260 -3.64 18.87 -5.08
N HIS A 261 -4.18 18.29 -4.03
CA HIS A 261 -3.96 18.80 -2.68
C HIS A 261 -2.48 18.76 -2.23
N HIS A 262 -1.62 18.00 -2.91
CA HIS A 262 -0.18 18.03 -2.69
C HIS A 262 0.48 19.34 -3.11
N TYR A 263 -0.22 20.18 -3.87
CA TYR A 263 0.29 21.42 -4.45
C TYR A 263 -0.51 22.65 -4.00
N LEU A 264 -1.14 22.61 -2.83
CA LEU A 264 -1.80 23.76 -2.23
C LEU A 264 -0.79 24.91 -2.06
N TYR A 265 -1.25 26.12 -2.23
CA TYR A 265 -0.44 27.35 -2.22
C TYR A 265 0.56 27.46 -3.39
N SER A 266 0.38 26.67 -4.44
CA SER A 266 1.17 26.74 -5.65
C SER A 266 0.46 27.58 -6.73
N PRO A 267 1.08 27.91 -7.87
CA PRO A 267 0.42 28.60 -8.97
C PRO A 267 -0.52 27.70 -9.81
N ILE A 268 -1.01 26.60 -9.26
CA ILE A 268 -2.09 25.80 -9.86
C ILE A 268 -3.41 26.56 -9.69
N ALA A 269 -4.35 26.35 -10.62
CA ALA A 269 -5.65 27.01 -10.59
C ALA A 269 -6.42 26.73 -9.29
N ASP A 270 -6.89 27.74 -8.59
CA ASP A 270 -7.55 27.64 -7.28
C ASP A 270 -8.79 26.73 -7.26
N TRP A 271 -9.54 26.70 -8.37
CA TRP A 271 -10.66 25.76 -8.49
C TRP A 271 -10.23 24.30 -8.42
N ALA A 272 -9.06 23.96 -8.95
CA ALA A 272 -8.53 22.58 -8.93
C ALA A 272 -8.04 22.21 -7.53
N GLU A 273 -7.39 23.13 -6.81
CA GLU A 273 -7.07 22.97 -5.39
C GLU A 273 -8.32 22.77 -4.54
N THR A 274 -9.37 23.60 -4.78
CA THR A 274 -10.63 23.52 -4.05
C THR A 274 -11.34 22.19 -4.27
N ILE A 275 -11.41 21.68 -5.50
CA ILE A 275 -11.97 20.34 -5.78
C ILE A 275 -11.17 19.27 -5.05
N ALA A 276 -9.84 19.35 -5.08
CA ALA A 276 -8.99 18.38 -4.39
C ALA A 276 -9.21 18.40 -2.87
N ILE A 277 -9.36 19.56 -2.24
CA ILE A 277 -9.67 19.68 -0.81
C ILE A 277 -11.03 19.03 -0.50
N VAL A 278 -12.07 19.40 -1.25
CA VAL A 278 -13.44 18.88 -1.01
C VAL A 278 -13.48 17.36 -1.18
N THR A 279 -12.88 16.83 -2.25
CA THR A 279 -12.87 15.39 -2.48
C THR A 279 -12.02 14.65 -1.45
N SER A 280 -10.92 15.24 -0.97
CA SER A 280 -10.11 14.67 0.12
C SER A 280 -10.91 14.56 1.43
N MET A 281 -11.72 15.58 1.76
CA MET A 281 -12.61 15.49 2.91
C MET A 281 -13.71 14.43 2.72
N LEU A 282 -14.22 14.28 1.51
CA LEU A 282 -15.23 13.26 1.18
C LEU A 282 -14.68 11.83 1.24
N LEU A 283 -13.36 11.63 1.16
CA LEU A 283 -12.75 10.32 1.39
C LEU A 283 -12.99 9.76 2.81
N ILE A 284 -13.44 10.57 3.75
CA ILE A 284 -13.88 10.08 5.05
C ILE A 284 -15.02 9.05 4.92
N ILE A 285 -15.84 9.15 3.87
CA ILE A 285 -16.94 8.22 3.60
C ILE A 285 -16.43 6.79 3.33
N PRO A 286 -15.57 6.53 2.33
CA PRO A 286 -15.03 5.18 2.11
C PRO A 286 -14.20 4.69 3.31
N VAL A 287 -13.45 5.56 3.98
CA VAL A 287 -12.64 5.19 5.15
C VAL A 287 -13.52 4.68 6.29
N TRP A 288 -14.54 5.43 6.69
CA TRP A 288 -15.43 5.02 7.77
C TRP A 288 -16.24 3.78 7.43
N THR A 289 -16.71 3.66 6.20
CA THR A 289 -17.49 2.48 5.79
C THR A 289 -16.69 1.19 5.88
N VAL A 290 -15.41 1.22 5.48
CA VAL A 290 -14.55 0.03 5.57
C VAL A 290 -14.11 -0.24 7.01
N LEU A 291 -13.79 0.78 7.82
CA LEU A 291 -13.43 0.61 9.23
C LEU A 291 -14.59 0.03 10.05
N VAL A 292 -15.81 0.53 9.86
CA VAL A 292 -17.01 -0.04 10.48
C VAL A 292 -17.18 -1.50 10.10
N ASN A 293 -16.93 -1.87 8.84
CA ASN A 293 -16.93 -3.27 8.41
C ASN A 293 -15.86 -4.10 9.11
N PHE A 294 -14.63 -3.61 9.21
CA PHE A 294 -13.54 -4.38 9.81
C PHE A 294 -13.72 -4.59 11.30
N PHE A 295 -14.00 -3.52 12.04
CA PHE A 295 -14.27 -3.64 13.48
C PHE A 295 -15.59 -4.37 13.76
N GLY A 296 -16.62 -4.17 12.92
CA GLY A 296 -17.87 -4.93 12.99
C GLY A 296 -17.67 -6.44 12.75
N THR A 297 -16.76 -6.81 11.83
CA THR A 297 -16.38 -8.22 11.61
C THR A 297 -15.71 -8.84 12.83
N MET A 298 -15.07 -8.04 13.68
CA MET A 298 -14.47 -8.48 14.95
C MET A 298 -15.48 -8.65 16.09
N MET A 299 -16.73 -8.20 15.94
CA MET A 299 -17.70 -8.29 17.04
C MET A 299 -17.91 -9.73 17.49
N GLY A 300 -17.75 -9.98 18.79
CA GLY A 300 -17.80 -11.31 19.38
C GLY A 300 -16.59 -12.21 19.11
N ARG A 301 -15.52 -11.68 18.49
CA ARG A 301 -14.31 -12.45 18.11
C ARG A 301 -12.99 -11.76 18.54
N TRP A 302 -13.07 -10.81 19.44
CA TRP A 302 -11.87 -10.11 19.94
C TRP A 302 -10.88 -11.02 20.70
N ASP A 303 -11.33 -12.17 21.20
CA ASP A 303 -10.50 -13.23 21.75
C ASP A 303 -9.45 -13.73 20.75
N THR A 304 -9.77 -13.71 19.46
CA THR A 304 -8.86 -14.14 18.38
C THR A 304 -7.64 -13.22 18.25
N PHE A 305 -7.71 -11.97 18.67
CA PHE A 305 -6.57 -11.04 18.64
C PHE A 305 -5.39 -11.57 19.47
N GLY A 306 -5.65 -12.29 20.56
CA GLY A 306 -4.60 -12.92 21.39
C GLY A 306 -3.93 -14.13 20.75
N THR A 307 -4.64 -14.88 19.94
CA THR A 307 -4.28 -16.25 19.51
C THR A 307 -4.08 -16.42 18.01
N ASN A 308 -4.60 -15.50 17.19
CA ASN A 308 -4.54 -15.60 15.74
C ASN A 308 -3.61 -14.52 15.16
N LEU A 309 -2.44 -14.94 14.67
CA LEU A 309 -1.41 -14.02 14.18
C LEU A 309 -1.83 -13.23 12.93
N PRO A 310 -2.47 -13.83 11.89
CA PRO A 310 -3.05 -13.07 10.79
C PRO A 310 -4.02 -11.98 11.24
N ALA A 311 -4.94 -12.29 12.14
CA ALA A 311 -5.90 -11.33 12.65
C ALA A 311 -5.22 -10.14 13.37
N LYS A 312 -4.12 -10.39 14.12
CA LYS A 312 -3.33 -9.31 14.74
C LYS A 312 -2.83 -8.30 13.72
N PHE A 313 -2.15 -8.77 12.67
CA PHE A 313 -1.64 -7.88 11.61
C PHE A 313 -2.78 -7.11 10.91
N LEU A 314 -3.87 -7.80 10.58
CA LEU A 314 -4.99 -7.19 9.87
C LEU A 314 -5.69 -6.10 10.71
N ILE A 315 -5.93 -6.35 11.99
CA ILE A 315 -6.57 -5.37 12.88
C ILE A 315 -5.61 -4.23 13.22
N MET A 316 -4.32 -4.51 13.43
CA MET A 316 -3.34 -3.44 13.67
C MET A 316 -3.24 -2.52 12.45
N GLY A 317 -3.16 -3.08 11.25
CA GLY A 317 -3.21 -2.29 10.02
C GLY A 317 -4.50 -1.45 9.91
N ALA A 318 -5.67 -1.95 10.36
CA ALA A 318 -6.90 -1.17 10.39
C ALA A 318 -6.84 0.01 11.41
N ILE A 319 -6.17 -0.18 12.53
CA ILE A 319 -5.93 0.91 13.50
C ILE A 319 -4.99 1.97 12.90
N MET A 320 -3.90 1.55 12.24
CA MET A 320 -2.98 2.47 11.56
C MET A 320 -3.68 3.18 10.39
N TYR A 321 -4.56 2.48 9.67
CA TYR A 321 -5.38 3.05 8.62
C TYR A 321 -6.30 4.16 9.15
N LEU A 322 -6.95 3.95 10.30
CA LEU A 322 -7.77 4.98 10.93
C LEU A 322 -6.97 6.26 11.19
N VAL A 323 -5.78 6.13 11.81
CA VAL A 323 -4.93 7.28 12.14
C VAL A 323 -4.40 7.95 10.87
N GLY A 324 -3.84 7.18 9.94
CA GLY A 324 -3.26 7.69 8.69
C GLY A 324 -4.31 8.39 7.81
N CYS A 325 -5.50 7.81 7.65
CA CYS A 325 -6.56 8.44 6.85
C CYS A 325 -7.15 9.69 7.50
N PHE A 326 -7.19 9.74 8.84
CA PHE A 326 -7.57 10.97 9.52
C PHE A 326 -6.55 12.08 9.27
N GLN A 327 -5.26 11.78 9.36
CA GLN A 327 -4.20 12.73 8.99
C GLN A 327 -4.36 13.21 7.54
N GLY A 328 -4.42 12.30 6.56
CA GLY A 328 -4.47 12.66 5.15
C GLY A 328 -5.70 13.46 4.74
N SER A 329 -6.88 13.12 5.28
CA SER A 329 -8.10 13.89 5.00
C SER A 329 -8.04 15.29 5.60
N THR A 330 -7.54 15.45 6.82
CA THR A 330 -7.43 16.77 7.49
C THR A 330 -6.28 17.60 6.94
N GLU A 331 -5.17 16.97 6.56
CA GLU A 331 -4.00 17.63 5.97
C GLU A 331 -4.33 18.34 4.64
N ALA A 332 -5.35 17.88 3.91
CA ALA A 332 -5.83 18.57 2.72
C ALA A 332 -6.46 19.94 2.99
N LEU A 333 -6.81 20.27 4.24
CA LEU A 333 -7.34 21.58 4.60
C LEU A 333 -6.24 22.64 4.61
N ARG A 334 -6.46 23.78 3.95
CA ARG A 334 -5.46 24.87 3.88
C ARG A 334 -4.90 25.26 5.25
N VAL A 335 -5.75 25.35 6.27
CA VAL A 335 -5.34 25.72 7.64
C VAL A 335 -4.42 24.70 8.30
N ILE A 336 -4.59 23.41 7.97
CA ILE A 336 -3.72 22.34 8.47
C ILE A 336 -2.47 22.21 7.60
N GLN A 337 -2.62 22.35 6.29
CA GLN A 337 -1.53 22.29 5.32
C GLN A 337 -0.46 23.34 5.59
N GLN A 338 -0.86 24.52 6.06
CA GLN A 338 0.06 25.63 6.34
C GLN A 338 1.20 25.23 7.29
N PRO A 339 0.97 24.62 8.47
CA PRO A 339 2.04 24.15 9.35
C PRO A 339 2.56 22.74 9.02
N THR A 340 1.96 22.00 8.10
CA THR A 340 2.36 20.59 7.86
C THR A 340 3.07 20.36 6.54
N HIS A 341 2.83 21.20 5.54
CA HIS A 341 3.37 21.03 4.20
C HIS A 341 4.92 21.02 4.21
N PHE A 342 5.52 20.07 3.52
CA PHE A 342 6.96 19.83 3.45
C PHE A 342 7.65 19.48 4.77
N THR A 343 6.90 19.25 5.84
CA THR A 343 7.45 18.84 7.14
C THR A 343 7.47 17.33 7.31
N ASP A 344 8.05 16.85 8.41
CA ASP A 344 8.03 15.44 8.80
C ASP A 344 6.62 14.90 9.10
N PHE A 345 5.60 15.76 9.22
CA PHE A 345 4.21 15.34 9.33
C PHE A 345 3.75 14.53 8.12
N VAL A 346 4.08 14.99 6.91
CA VAL A 346 3.80 14.27 5.64
C VAL A 346 4.48 12.90 5.62
N ILE A 347 5.72 12.85 6.13
CA ILE A 347 6.47 11.58 6.22
C ILE A 347 5.83 10.63 7.22
N SER A 348 5.31 11.15 8.36
CA SER A 348 4.52 10.35 9.30
C SER A 348 3.30 9.74 8.63
N HIS A 349 2.49 10.57 7.96
CA HIS A 349 1.30 10.14 7.24
C HIS A 349 1.60 9.00 6.25
N SER A 350 2.61 9.18 5.41
CA SER A 350 2.97 8.18 4.39
C SER A 350 3.45 6.86 5.00
N HIS A 351 4.21 6.87 6.11
CA HIS A 351 4.66 5.64 6.76
C HIS A 351 3.52 4.91 7.49
N LEU A 352 2.61 5.64 8.15
CA LEU A 352 1.43 5.04 8.79
C LEU A 352 0.49 4.39 7.76
N THR A 353 0.32 5.04 6.59
CA THR A 353 -0.56 4.51 5.54
C THR A 353 0.12 3.41 4.73
N VAL A 354 1.30 3.63 4.16
CA VAL A 354 1.93 2.66 3.26
C VAL A 354 2.43 1.45 4.03
N PHE A 355 3.31 1.64 5.02
CA PHE A 355 3.88 0.52 5.76
C PHE A 355 2.93 0.05 6.86
N GLY A 356 2.51 0.96 7.76
CA GLY A 356 1.69 0.64 8.93
C GLY A 356 0.34 0.03 8.58
N THR A 357 -0.20 0.32 7.40
CA THR A 357 -1.47 -0.22 6.93
C THR A 357 -1.27 -1.27 5.84
N PHE A 358 -0.88 -0.87 4.63
CA PHE A 358 -0.98 -1.75 3.46
C PHE A 358 0.04 -2.88 3.51
N VAL A 359 1.30 -2.59 3.86
CA VAL A 359 2.32 -3.64 4.00
C VAL A 359 1.98 -4.56 5.18
N VAL A 360 1.48 -4.03 6.29
CA VAL A 360 1.05 -4.83 7.45
C VAL A 360 -0.15 -5.73 7.10
N TRP A 361 -1.10 -5.27 6.27
CA TRP A 361 -2.17 -6.14 5.76
C TRP A 361 -1.64 -7.25 4.87
N ALA A 362 -0.69 -6.94 3.98
CA ALA A 362 -0.02 -7.97 3.18
C ALA A 362 0.76 -8.97 4.06
N MET A 363 1.40 -8.51 5.13
CA MET A 363 2.03 -9.43 6.10
C MET A 363 0.99 -10.32 6.80
N GLY A 364 -0.20 -9.81 7.09
CA GLY A 364 -1.32 -10.59 7.61
C GLY A 364 -1.74 -11.70 6.65
N GLY A 365 -1.86 -11.38 5.36
CA GLY A 365 -2.11 -12.34 4.29
C GLY A 365 -0.97 -13.35 4.13
N LEU A 366 0.28 -12.88 4.12
CA LEU A 366 1.48 -13.73 4.06
C LEU A 366 1.46 -14.79 5.18
N VAL A 367 1.27 -14.36 6.42
CA VAL A 367 1.25 -15.26 7.59
C VAL A 367 0.09 -16.27 7.50
N TYR A 368 -1.01 -15.91 6.86
CA TYR A 368 -2.14 -16.81 6.61
C TYR A 368 -1.83 -17.83 5.50
N VAL A 369 -1.23 -17.40 4.39
CA VAL A 369 -1.00 -18.22 3.19
C VAL A 369 0.25 -19.10 3.34
N TRP A 370 1.30 -18.61 3.99
CA TRP A 370 2.61 -19.26 4.06
C TRP A 370 2.60 -20.70 4.59
N PRO A 371 1.85 -21.04 5.65
CA PRO A 371 1.73 -22.45 6.11
C PRO A 371 1.21 -23.38 5.03
N ARG A 372 0.30 -22.90 4.18
CA ARG A 372 -0.27 -23.68 3.07
C ARG A 372 0.74 -23.86 1.94
N VAL A 373 1.53 -22.83 1.64
CA VAL A 373 2.64 -22.90 0.67
C VAL A 373 3.69 -23.93 1.09
N CYS A 374 3.97 -24.01 2.40
CA CYS A 374 4.98 -24.92 2.95
C CYS A 374 4.44 -26.30 3.30
N GLY A 375 3.12 -26.51 3.30
CA GLY A 375 2.47 -27.75 3.75
C GLY A 375 2.71 -28.06 5.24
N ARG A 376 3.02 -27.07 6.07
CA ARG A 376 3.29 -27.21 7.49
C ARG A 376 2.97 -25.91 8.24
N GLU A 377 2.71 -25.99 9.53
CA GLU A 377 2.50 -24.82 10.39
C GLU A 377 3.72 -23.89 10.43
N LEU A 378 3.50 -22.65 10.87
CA LEU A 378 4.59 -21.70 11.14
C LEU A 378 5.56 -22.31 12.16
N TRP A 379 6.84 -22.20 11.89
CA TRP A 379 7.87 -22.77 12.77
C TRP A 379 7.75 -22.30 14.21
N SER A 380 7.38 -21.03 14.42
CA SER A 380 7.23 -20.49 15.78
C SER A 380 6.20 -19.37 15.82
N PHE A 381 5.10 -19.62 16.50
CA PHE A 381 4.11 -18.58 16.82
C PHE A 381 4.74 -17.46 17.69
N ARG A 382 5.68 -17.81 18.57
CA ARG A 382 6.37 -16.84 19.42
C ARG A 382 7.18 -15.84 18.61
N LEU A 383 7.96 -16.31 17.62
CA LEU A 383 8.70 -15.41 16.72
C LEU A 383 7.77 -14.54 15.89
N GLY A 384 6.69 -15.10 15.34
CA GLY A 384 5.67 -14.30 14.63
C GLY A 384 5.04 -13.23 15.51
N ASN A 385 4.79 -13.54 16.78
CA ASN A 385 4.26 -12.58 17.74
C ASN A 385 5.28 -11.49 18.13
N TRP A 386 6.57 -11.83 18.23
CA TRP A 386 7.64 -10.84 18.39
C TRP A 386 7.73 -9.91 17.18
N ALA A 387 7.73 -10.45 15.96
CA ALA A 387 7.73 -9.66 14.73
C ALA A 387 6.53 -8.69 14.71
N PHE A 388 5.33 -9.17 15.05
CA PHE A 388 4.14 -8.32 15.16
C PHE A 388 4.35 -7.15 16.13
N TRP A 389 4.84 -7.41 17.36
CA TRP A 389 5.00 -6.35 18.36
C TRP A 389 6.13 -5.38 18.01
N LEU A 390 7.25 -5.86 17.48
CA LEU A 390 8.35 -5.00 17.06
C LEU A 390 7.90 -4.04 15.95
N ILE A 391 7.20 -4.55 14.93
CA ILE A 391 6.63 -3.72 13.86
C ILE A 391 5.61 -2.74 14.41
N THR A 392 4.70 -3.20 15.28
CA THR A 392 3.65 -2.36 15.85
C THR A 392 4.24 -1.22 16.69
N VAL A 393 5.18 -1.51 17.56
CA VAL A 393 5.83 -0.51 18.41
C VAL A 393 6.70 0.43 17.55
N GLY A 394 7.49 -0.12 16.62
CA GLY A 394 8.37 0.65 15.77
C GLY A 394 7.60 1.67 14.93
N ILE A 395 6.59 1.22 14.16
CA ILE A 395 5.80 2.11 13.30
C ILE A 395 4.96 3.12 14.10
N SER A 396 4.42 2.73 15.26
CA SER A 396 3.69 3.64 16.15
C SER A 396 4.59 4.73 16.70
N THR A 397 5.78 4.35 17.17
CA THR A 397 6.80 5.31 17.67
C THR A 397 7.22 6.27 16.57
N MET A 398 7.52 5.74 15.38
CA MET A 398 7.90 6.54 14.22
C MET A 398 6.79 7.51 13.82
N GLY A 399 5.54 7.04 13.73
CA GLY A 399 4.39 7.88 13.43
C GLY A 399 4.18 9.01 14.43
N LEU A 400 4.27 8.71 15.73
CA LEU A 400 4.10 9.71 16.79
C LEU A 400 5.19 10.80 16.76
N VAL A 401 6.46 10.38 16.66
CA VAL A 401 7.57 11.35 16.71
C VAL A 401 7.66 12.19 15.43
N LEU A 402 7.35 11.64 14.27
CA LEU A 402 7.33 12.40 13.03
C LEU A 402 6.12 13.37 12.96
N THR A 403 4.96 12.97 13.51
CA THR A 403 3.81 13.87 13.64
C THR A 403 4.15 15.05 14.54
N ALA A 404 4.68 14.79 15.74
CA ALA A 404 5.03 15.82 16.71
C ALA A 404 6.17 16.72 16.19
N GLY A 405 7.23 16.12 15.66
CA GLY A 405 8.36 16.85 15.07
C GLY A 405 7.94 17.68 13.87
N GLY A 406 7.12 17.12 12.96
CA GLY A 406 6.63 17.84 11.79
C GLY A 406 5.79 19.07 12.15
N LEU A 407 4.93 18.98 13.16
CA LEU A 407 4.20 20.14 13.67
C LEU A 407 5.15 21.19 14.29
N GLN A 408 6.12 20.77 15.11
CA GLN A 408 7.14 21.68 15.63
C GLN A 408 7.91 22.38 14.51
N GLN A 409 8.35 21.62 13.51
CA GLN A 409 9.06 22.13 12.34
C GLN A 409 8.24 23.20 11.60
N GLY A 410 6.97 22.91 11.31
CA GLY A 410 6.09 23.86 10.62
C GLY A 410 5.81 25.13 11.42
N PHE A 411 5.56 25.02 12.70
CA PHE A 411 5.35 26.20 13.55
C PHE A 411 6.62 27.04 13.70
N GLN A 412 7.80 26.45 13.75
CA GLN A 412 9.06 27.17 13.74
C GLN A 412 9.26 27.94 12.43
N TRP A 413 8.95 27.34 11.28
CA TRP A 413 9.02 28.01 9.98
C TRP A 413 8.02 29.17 9.89
N MET A 414 6.79 28.99 10.37
CA MET A 414 5.79 30.07 10.43
C MET A 414 6.20 31.20 11.36
N ALA A 415 6.96 30.92 12.42
CA ALA A 415 7.49 31.91 13.34
C ALA A 415 8.77 32.62 12.79
N GLY A 416 9.29 32.23 11.62
CA GLY A 416 10.51 32.75 11.05
C GLY A 416 11.78 32.29 11.74
N THR A 417 11.75 31.13 12.42
CA THR A 417 12.95 30.54 13.03
C THR A 417 13.98 30.20 11.95
N GLU A 418 15.26 30.48 12.23
CA GLU A 418 16.32 30.17 11.28
C GLU A 418 16.40 28.69 10.98
N TRP A 419 16.77 28.36 9.74
CA TRP A 419 16.83 27.00 9.24
C TRP A 419 17.69 26.08 10.11
N LEU A 420 18.88 26.52 10.48
CA LEU A 420 19.80 25.71 11.29
C LEU A 420 19.23 25.40 12.68
N ASP A 421 18.59 26.37 13.32
CA ASP A 421 17.95 26.18 14.63
C ASP A 421 16.80 25.17 14.54
N THR A 422 16.01 25.23 13.47
CA THR A 422 14.98 24.23 13.20
C THR A 422 15.61 22.83 13.03
N VAL A 423 16.65 22.69 12.22
CA VAL A 423 17.36 21.41 12.01
C VAL A 423 17.90 20.84 13.32
N ILE A 424 18.55 21.69 14.14
CA ILE A 424 19.09 21.26 15.45
C ILE A 424 17.96 20.78 16.37
N SER A 425 16.83 21.48 16.41
CA SER A 425 15.68 21.11 17.26
C SER A 425 15.01 19.81 16.82
N MET A 426 15.14 19.43 15.54
CA MET A 426 14.57 18.20 14.99
C MET A 426 15.39 16.93 15.28
N ARG A 427 16.69 17.05 15.60
CA ARG A 427 17.58 15.89 15.80
C ARG A 427 17.08 14.84 16.78
N PRO A 428 16.49 15.16 17.94
CA PRO A 428 15.94 14.16 18.86
C PRO A 428 14.82 13.34 18.22
N TYR A 429 13.91 13.96 17.44
CA TYR A 429 12.84 13.28 16.73
C TYR A 429 13.40 12.32 15.68
N TRP A 430 14.41 12.76 14.92
CA TRP A 430 15.06 11.92 13.92
C TRP A 430 15.80 10.72 14.52
N LEU A 431 16.43 10.90 15.69
CA LEU A 431 17.05 9.78 16.39
C LEU A 431 16.03 8.73 16.81
N VAL A 432 14.92 9.15 17.43
CA VAL A 432 13.85 8.25 17.85
C VAL A 432 13.19 7.59 16.63
N ARG A 433 12.98 8.32 15.54
CA ARG A 433 12.51 7.78 14.26
C ARG A 433 13.42 6.65 13.75
N THR A 434 14.73 6.86 13.77
CA THR A 434 15.72 5.89 13.31
C THR A 434 15.67 4.62 14.16
N VAL A 435 15.63 4.77 15.49
CA VAL A 435 15.48 3.63 16.40
C VAL A 435 14.14 2.88 16.18
N GLY A 436 13.06 3.62 15.96
CA GLY A 436 11.75 3.01 15.67
C GLY A 436 11.71 2.30 14.31
N GLY A 437 12.60 2.63 13.37
CA GLY A 437 12.71 2.00 12.06
C GLY A 437 13.55 0.71 12.04
N ILE A 438 14.39 0.47 13.06
CA ILE A 438 15.21 -0.73 13.22
C ILE A 438 14.37 -1.89 13.77
#